data_9792c797cf87ee01cf9c42498b0e707e
#
_entry.id   9792c797cf87ee01cf9c42498b0e707e
#
_cell.length_a   1.000
_cell.length_b   1.000
_cell.length_c   1.000
_cell.angle_alpha   90.00
_cell.angle_beta   90.00
_cell.angle_gamma   90.00
#
_symmetry.space_group_name_H-M   'P 1'
#
loop_
_entity.id
_entity.type
_entity.pdbx_description
1 polymer ?
#
loop_
_entity_poly.entity_id
_entity_poly.type
_entity_poly.pdbx_seq_one_letter_code
_entity_poly.pdbx_strand_id
1 'polypeptide(L)'
;MRQHESYKCNVCGNIVELSHLGGGKLHCCGKEMECITTDLTSVVLMKAFAGESMARNKYEYFAKIAQKEGYRDIAEHFQRAANNEKMHAKLELKAYNVLNYDKEFGNTSENLQYAIDGESYENLTMYPDFSKVAKDEGHAEISKMLALIGKVEIEHENMYRMLKQRLDAGKEHVSDEEEEWICEECGHIHRGKKALKVCPVCKHPLEYQSRLNSKK
;
A
#
# COMPACT_ATOMS: atom_id res chain seq x y z
N MET A 1 -4.49 30.22 9.00
CA MET A 1 -3.81 28.93 9.29
C MET A 1 -4.81 27.93 9.84
N ARG A 2 -4.74 26.70 9.39
CA ARG A 2 -5.55 25.56 9.90
C ARG A 2 -4.58 24.44 10.26
N GLN A 3 -4.95 23.58 11.19
CA GLN A 3 -4.18 22.39 11.52
C GLN A 3 -4.02 21.50 10.27
N HIS A 4 -2.87 20.87 10.10
CA HIS A 4 -2.46 20.06 8.96
C HIS A 4 -2.15 20.83 7.66
N GLU A 5 -2.26 22.15 7.63
CA GLU A 5 -1.71 22.92 6.52
C GLU A 5 -0.18 22.84 6.50
N SER A 6 0.38 22.78 5.30
CA SER A 6 1.82 22.84 5.05
C SER A 6 2.23 24.22 4.56
N TYR A 7 3.37 24.68 5.04
CA TYR A 7 3.94 25.99 4.74
C TYR A 7 5.37 25.85 4.23
N LYS A 8 5.73 26.61 3.19
CA LYS A 8 7.04 26.59 2.57
C LYS A 8 7.77 27.92 2.77
N CYS A 9 9.04 27.85 3.09
CA CYS A 9 9.94 29.00 3.06
C CYS A 9 10.48 29.22 1.65
N ASN A 10 10.19 30.39 1.06
CA ASN A 10 10.63 30.72 -0.30
C ASN A 10 12.13 31.13 -0.37
N VAL A 11 12.85 31.17 0.76
CA VAL A 11 14.27 31.46 0.82
C VAL A 11 15.12 30.18 0.86
N CYS A 12 14.83 29.27 1.80
CA CYS A 12 15.64 28.05 1.99
C CYS A 12 14.94 26.76 1.54
N GLY A 13 13.66 26.82 1.15
CA GLY A 13 12.89 25.67 0.68
C GLY A 13 12.30 24.79 1.79
N ASN A 14 12.58 25.06 3.07
CA ASN A 14 12.03 24.27 4.18
C ASN A 14 10.50 24.22 4.10
N ILE A 15 9.95 23.02 4.29
CA ILE A 15 8.51 22.76 4.40
C ILE A 15 8.22 22.31 5.82
N VAL A 16 7.20 22.89 6.45
CA VAL A 16 6.72 22.54 7.77
C VAL A 16 5.23 22.26 7.73
N GLU A 17 4.77 21.25 8.44
CA GLU A 17 3.34 20.99 8.64
C GLU A 17 2.92 21.55 9.99
N LEU A 18 1.78 22.22 10.05
CA LEU A 18 1.18 22.71 11.29
C LEU A 18 0.47 21.57 12.02
N SER A 19 1.18 20.90 12.93
CA SER A 19 0.64 19.80 13.72
C SER A 19 -0.36 20.27 14.78
N HIS A 20 -0.24 21.52 15.27
CA HIS A 20 -1.09 22.12 16.27
C HIS A 20 -1.34 23.60 15.95
N LEU A 21 -2.58 24.05 16.13
CA LEU A 21 -2.93 25.44 15.84
C LEU A 21 -2.52 26.32 17.02
N GLY A 22 -1.57 27.22 16.76
CA GLY A 22 -1.18 28.31 17.65
C GLY A 22 -1.63 29.68 17.14
N GLY A 23 -1.25 30.74 17.82
CA GLY A 23 -1.45 32.11 17.35
C GLY A 23 -0.26 32.59 16.50
N GLY A 24 -0.52 33.60 15.67
CA GLY A 24 0.55 34.28 14.90
C GLY A 24 0.79 33.68 13.51
N LYS A 25 1.95 34.07 12.91
CA LYS A 25 2.35 33.67 11.55
C LYS A 25 3.64 32.87 11.60
N LEU A 26 3.82 31.91 10.67
CA LEU A 26 5.06 31.16 10.55
C LEU A 26 6.11 31.99 9.77
N HIS A 27 7.31 32.08 10.32
CA HIS A 27 8.45 32.76 9.71
C HIS A 27 9.66 31.83 9.61
N CYS A 28 10.37 31.92 8.49
CA CYS A 28 11.66 31.26 8.27
C CYS A 28 12.56 32.18 7.46
N CYS A 29 13.87 32.22 7.77
CA CYS A 29 14.85 33.09 7.11
C CYS A 29 14.42 34.57 7.08
N GLY A 30 13.76 35.05 8.14
CA GLY A 30 13.32 36.45 8.27
C GLY A 30 12.11 36.84 7.43
N LYS A 31 11.45 35.88 6.76
CA LYS A 31 10.25 36.10 5.95
C LYS A 31 9.10 35.21 6.40
N GLU A 32 7.87 35.68 6.16
CA GLU A 32 6.66 34.87 6.35
C GLU A 32 6.66 33.68 5.40
N MET A 33 6.28 32.50 5.89
CA MET A 33 6.17 31.28 5.08
C MET A 33 4.85 31.27 4.33
N GLU A 34 4.84 30.74 3.12
CA GLU A 34 3.67 30.63 2.26
C GLU A 34 2.92 29.30 2.50
N CYS A 35 1.59 29.37 2.64
CA CYS A 35 0.76 28.17 2.68
C CYS A 35 0.74 27.49 1.31
N ILE A 36 1.15 26.23 1.26
CA ILE A 36 1.19 25.42 0.03
C ILE A 36 0.10 24.35 -0.03
N THR A 37 -0.71 24.23 1.01
CA THR A 37 -1.85 23.29 1.02
C THR A 37 -3.00 23.89 0.20
N THR A 38 -3.28 23.30 -0.94
CA THR A 38 -4.38 23.71 -1.84
C THR A 38 -5.70 23.06 -1.44
N ASP A 39 -5.68 21.82 -0.99
CA ASP A 39 -6.86 21.08 -0.53
C ASP A 39 -6.57 20.34 0.79
N LEU A 40 -7.10 20.87 1.88
CA LEU A 40 -6.93 20.29 3.21
C LEU A 40 -7.75 19.01 3.38
N THR A 41 -8.86 18.84 2.67
CA THR A 41 -9.68 17.62 2.73
C THR A 41 -8.88 16.43 2.23
N SER A 42 -8.11 16.56 1.13
CA SER A 42 -7.20 15.52 0.65
C SER A 42 -6.15 15.14 1.69
N VAL A 43 -5.57 16.13 2.38
CA VAL A 43 -4.56 15.87 3.42
C VAL A 43 -5.16 15.09 4.59
N VAL A 44 -6.33 15.48 5.10
CA VAL A 44 -6.94 14.79 6.26
C VAL A 44 -7.48 13.43 5.89
N LEU A 45 -7.97 13.20 4.67
CA LEU A 45 -8.37 11.87 4.19
C LEU A 45 -7.19 10.89 4.18
N MET A 46 -6.02 11.31 3.69
CA MET A 46 -4.83 10.45 3.71
C MET A 46 -4.30 10.19 5.12
N LYS A 47 -4.43 11.17 6.04
CA LYS A 47 -4.09 10.94 7.46
C LYS A 47 -5.05 9.97 8.14
N ALA A 48 -6.34 10.05 7.86
CA ALA A 48 -7.35 9.13 8.36
C ALA A 48 -7.07 7.72 7.82
N PHE A 49 -6.89 7.56 6.50
CA PHE A 49 -6.49 6.30 5.87
C PHE A 49 -5.25 5.66 6.51
N ALA A 50 -4.20 6.45 6.78
CA ALA A 50 -3.00 5.98 7.46
C ALA A 50 -3.32 5.55 8.90
N GLY A 51 -4.11 6.32 9.65
CA GLY A 51 -4.54 6.01 11.02
C GLY A 51 -5.30 4.68 11.10
N GLU A 52 -6.31 4.50 10.26
CA GLU A 52 -7.13 3.27 10.21
C GLU A 52 -6.31 2.05 9.75
N SER A 53 -5.41 2.24 8.77
CA SER A 53 -4.50 1.19 8.33
C SER A 53 -3.56 0.73 9.45
N MET A 54 -3.02 1.66 10.25
CA MET A 54 -2.22 1.35 11.44
C MET A 54 -3.04 0.67 12.54
N ALA A 55 -4.26 1.16 12.83
CA ALA A 55 -5.15 0.58 13.82
C ALA A 55 -5.50 -0.87 13.46
N ARG A 56 -5.88 -1.12 12.20
CA ARG A 56 -6.13 -2.47 11.67
C ARG A 56 -4.98 -3.43 11.97
N ASN A 57 -3.74 -3.08 11.59
CA ASN A 57 -2.58 -3.94 11.80
C ASN A 57 -2.32 -4.19 13.29
N LYS A 58 -2.41 -3.16 14.15
CA LYS A 58 -2.24 -3.28 15.59
C LYS A 58 -3.29 -4.22 16.19
N TYR A 59 -4.56 -4.10 15.81
CA TYR A 59 -5.63 -4.94 16.34
C TYR A 59 -5.49 -6.40 15.91
N GLU A 60 -5.02 -6.68 14.69
CA GLU A 60 -4.67 -8.06 14.29
C GLU A 60 -3.54 -8.64 15.16
N TYR A 61 -2.53 -7.86 15.54
CA TYR A 61 -1.49 -8.32 16.47
C TYR A 61 -2.03 -8.51 17.89
N PHE A 62 -2.89 -7.61 18.38
CA PHE A 62 -3.51 -7.72 19.69
C PHE A 62 -4.45 -8.94 19.78
N ALA A 63 -5.21 -9.22 18.72
CA ALA A 63 -6.03 -10.43 18.62
C ALA A 63 -5.18 -11.71 18.77
N LYS A 64 -4.03 -11.78 18.09
CA LYS A 64 -3.11 -12.94 18.21
C LYS A 64 -2.55 -13.08 19.61
N ILE A 65 -2.26 -11.99 20.31
CA ILE A 65 -1.78 -12.01 21.69
C ILE A 65 -2.89 -12.51 22.62
N ALA A 66 -4.10 -11.92 22.55
CA ALA A 66 -5.24 -12.32 23.35
C ALA A 66 -5.59 -13.81 23.16
N GLN A 67 -5.50 -14.31 21.92
CA GLN A 67 -5.70 -15.74 21.62
C GLN A 67 -4.66 -16.63 22.30
N LYS A 68 -3.37 -16.25 22.29
CA LYS A 68 -2.29 -16.99 22.96
C LYS A 68 -2.46 -17.01 24.48
N GLU A 69 -2.99 -15.93 25.06
CA GLU A 69 -3.27 -15.81 26.49
C GLU A 69 -4.57 -16.51 26.91
N GLY A 70 -5.35 -17.06 25.95
CA GLY A 70 -6.60 -17.78 26.21
C GLY A 70 -7.86 -16.91 26.25
N TYR A 71 -7.74 -15.61 25.96
CA TYR A 71 -8.85 -14.66 25.96
C TYR A 71 -9.56 -14.60 24.61
N ARG A 72 -10.27 -15.66 24.23
CA ARG A 72 -10.88 -15.82 22.90
C ARG A 72 -11.88 -14.71 22.57
N ASP A 73 -12.76 -14.35 23.52
CA ASP A 73 -13.74 -13.29 23.33
C ASP A 73 -13.09 -11.93 23.01
N ILE A 74 -12.04 -11.59 23.76
CA ILE A 74 -11.25 -10.38 23.50
C ILE A 74 -10.56 -10.44 22.13
N ALA A 75 -10.00 -11.59 21.75
CA ALA A 75 -9.38 -11.78 20.45
C ALA A 75 -10.37 -11.57 19.29
N GLU A 76 -11.59 -12.10 19.42
CA GLU A 76 -12.68 -11.92 18.44
C GLU A 76 -13.11 -10.45 18.31
N HIS A 77 -13.16 -9.71 19.42
CA HIS A 77 -13.45 -8.28 19.40
C HIS A 77 -12.36 -7.47 18.69
N PHE A 78 -11.09 -7.74 18.95
CA PHE A 78 -9.99 -7.11 18.23
C PHE A 78 -10.02 -7.45 16.75
N GLN A 79 -10.28 -8.71 16.38
CA GLN A 79 -10.38 -9.10 14.97
C GLN A 79 -11.56 -8.43 14.25
N ARG A 80 -12.69 -8.28 14.93
CA ARG A 80 -13.86 -7.56 14.39
C ARG A 80 -13.55 -6.09 14.19
N ALA A 81 -12.92 -5.44 15.17
CA ALA A 81 -12.47 -4.05 15.04
C ALA A 81 -11.49 -3.91 13.85
N ALA A 82 -10.47 -4.77 13.74
CA ALA A 82 -9.53 -4.74 12.63
C ALA A 82 -10.23 -4.81 11.24
N ASN A 83 -11.28 -5.63 11.13
CA ASN A 83 -12.08 -5.72 9.90
C ASN A 83 -12.89 -4.43 9.64
N ASN A 84 -13.37 -3.75 10.69
CA ASN A 84 -14.06 -2.46 10.56
C ASN A 84 -13.08 -1.38 10.09
N GLU A 85 -11.88 -1.29 10.69
CA GLU A 85 -10.86 -0.31 10.30
C GLU A 85 -10.38 -0.52 8.84
N LYS A 86 -10.34 -1.78 8.36
CA LYS A 86 -10.11 -2.05 6.92
C LYS A 86 -11.19 -1.41 6.03
N MET A 87 -12.45 -1.40 6.50
CA MET A 87 -13.54 -0.78 5.74
C MET A 87 -13.47 0.74 5.82
N HIS A 88 -13.17 1.32 6.98
CA HIS A 88 -12.97 2.76 7.14
C HIS A 88 -11.86 3.26 6.21
N ALA A 89 -10.67 2.65 6.26
CA ALA A 89 -9.55 2.94 5.39
C ALA A 89 -9.93 2.87 3.90
N LYS A 90 -10.71 1.85 3.49
CA LYS A 90 -11.21 1.73 2.11
C LYS A 90 -12.10 2.91 1.71
N LEU A 91 -13.00 3.37 2.59
CA LEU A 91 -13.90 4.49 2.31
C LEU A 91 -13.12 5.80 2.18
N GLU A 92 -12.15 6.03 3.04
CA GLU A 92 -11.29 7.21 3.05
C GLU A 92 -10.43 7.28 1.79
N LEU A 93 -9.79 6.16 1.39
CA LEU A 93 -9.02 6.08 0.17
C LEU A 93 -9.89 6.29 -1.08
N LYS A 94 -11.11 5.73 -1.11
CA LYS A 94 -12.08 5.98 -2.18
C LYS A 94 -12.44 7.46 -2.27
N ALA A 95 -12.77 8.10 -1.15
CA ALA A 95 -13.11 9.52 -1.10
C ALA A 95 -11.94 10.38 -1.57
N TYR A 96 -10.72 10.07 -1.14
CA TYR A 96 -9.50 10.73 -1.62
C TYR A 96 -9.33 10.59 -3.14
N ASN A 97 -9.48 9.37 -3.67
CA ASN A 97 -9.31 9.10 -5.10
C ASN A 97 -10.38 9.81 -5.94
N VAL A 98 -11.64 9.79 -5.51
CA VAL A 98 -12.72 10.52 -6.21
C VAL A 98 -12.44 12.02 -6.22
N LEU A 99 -12.01 12.58 -5.08
CA LEU A 99 -11.71 13.99 -4.96
C LEU A 99 -10.55 14.45 -5.86
N ASN A 100 -9.52 13.62 -6.04
CA ASN A 100 -8.30 14.00 -6.76
C ASN A 100 -8.22 13.47 -8.19
N TYR A 101 -8.92 12.37 -8.51
CA TYR A 101 -8.77 11.64 -9.79
C TYR A 101 -10.10 11.32 -10.48
N ASP A 102 -11.23 11.74 -9.91
CA ASP A 102 -12.60 11.48 -10.42
C ASP A 102 -12.90 9.97 -10.61
N LYS A 103 -12.27 9.11 -9.81
CA LYS A 103 -12.50 7.65 -9.81
C LYS A 103 -12.19 7.04 -8.43
N GLU A 104 -12.89 5.95 -8.05
CA GLU A 104 -12.67 5.28 -6.76
C GLU A 104 -11.32 4.54 -6.71
N PHE A 105 -11.03 3.75 -7.73
CA PHE A 105 -9.77 3.02 -7.93
C PHE A 105 -9.43 2.97 -9.42
N GLY A 106 -8.17 2.76 -9.74
CA GLY A 106 -7.71 2.49 -11.08
C GLY A 106 -8.13 1.08 -11.56
N ASN A 107 -7.99 0.84 -12.87
CA ASN A 107 -8.02 -0.52 -13.40
C ASN A 107 -6.76 -1.30 -12.95
N THR A 108 -6.69 -2.60 -13.26
CA THR A 108 -5.58 -3.46 -12.81
C THR A 108 -4.21 -2.95 -13.26
N SER A 109 -4.07 -2.46 -14.51
CA SER A 109 -2.79 -1.94 -15.02
C SER A 109 -2.38 -0.65 -14.30
N GLU A 110 -3.33 0.26 -14.04
CA GLU A 110 -3.09 1.49 -13.26
C GLU A 110 -2.72 1.18 -11.81
N ASN A 111 -3.40 0.21 -11.18
CA ASN A 111 -3.11 -0.20 -9.80
C ASN A 111 -1.74 -0.87 -9.69
N LEU A 112 -1.33 -1.67 -10.70
CA LEU A 112 0.03 -2.23 -10.77
C LEU A 112 1.08 -1.12 -10.92
N GLN A 113 0.82 -0.08 -11.73
CA GLN A 113 1.73 1.06 -11.83
C GLN A 113 1.85 1.80 -10.50
N TYR A 114 0.73 2.03 -9.81
CA TYR A 114 0.74 2.67 -8.50
C TYR A 114 1.54 1.86 -7.46
N ALA A 115 1.40 0.53 -7.47
CA ALA A 115 2.19 -0.36 -6.62
C ALA A 115 3.69 -0.27 -6.95
N ILE A 116 4.07 -0.33 -8.24
CA ILE A 116 5.46 -0.17 -8.69
C ILE A 116 6.06 1.14 -8.18
N ASP A 117 5.34 2.24 -8.32
CA ASP A 117 5.82 3.56 -7.90
C ASP A 117 5.98 3.64 -6.37
N GLY A 118 5.08 2.99 -5.61
CA GLY A 118 5.15 2.87 -4.16
C GLY A 118 6.38 2.08 -3.71
N GLU A 119 6.55 0.85 -4.18
CA GLU A 119 7.70 0.00 -3.84
C GLU A 119 9.03 0.64 -4.25
N SER A 120 9.05 1.31 -5.43
CA SER A 120 10.23 2.06 -5.89
C SER A 120 10.59 3.21 -4.94
N TYR A 121 9.60 3.98 -4.45
CA TYR A 121 9.82 5.00 -3.44
C TYR A 121 10.32 4.41 -2.11
N GLU A 122 9.73 3.29 -1.67
CA GLU A 122 10.11 2.63 -0.43
C GLU A 122 11.56 2.13 -0.48
N ASN A 123 11.98 1.49 -1.57
CA ASN A 123 13.33 0.95 -1.68
C ASN A 123 14.41 2.00 -1.97
N LEU A 124 14.10 3.04 -2.76
CA LEU A 124 15.10 4.03 -3.19
C LEU A 124 15.22 5.23 -2.24
N THR A 125 14.17 5.54 -1.48
CA THR A 125 14.11 6.76 -0.67
C THR A 125 13.78 6.46 0.78
N MET A 126 12.60 5.89 1.06
CA MET A 126 12.07 5.80 2.42
C MET A 126 12.93 4.93 3.34
N TYR A 127 13.18 3.68 2.97
CA TYR A 127 13.97 2.76 3.82
C TYR A 127 15.46 3.14 3.92
N PRO A 128 16.15 3.60 2.84
CA PRO A 128 17.50 4.15 2.97
C PRO A 128 17.60 5.31 3.96
N ASP A 129 16.67 6.27 3.88
CA ASP A 129 16.65 7.43 4.77
C ASP A 129 16.33 7.01 6.22
N PHE A 130 15.34 6.14 6.43
CA PHE A 130 14.97 5.67 7.78
C PHE A 130 16.08 4.81 8.41
N SER A 131 16.74 3.94 7.61
CA SER A 131 17.89 3.15 8.06
C SER A 131 19.04 4.06 8.49
N LYS A 132 19.30 5.14 7.72
CA LYS A 132 20.32 6.13 8.06
C LYS A 132 19.99 6.85 9.37
N VAL A 133 18.76 7.32 9.56
CA VAL A 133 18.32 7.97 10.80
C VAL A 133 18.55 7.05 11.99
N ALA A 134 18.08 5.78 11.92
CA ALA A 134 18.27 4.82 13.00
C ALA A 134 19.75 4.56 13.32
N LYS A 135 20.61 4.54 12.29
CA LYS A 135 22.05 4.39 12.46
C LYS A 135 22.67 5.61 13.16
N ASP A 136 22.31 6.81 12.73
CA ASP A 136 22.83 8.07 13.26
C ASP A 136 22.43 8.26 14.75
N GLU A 137 21.26 7.72 15.14
CA GLU A 137 20.78 7.71 16.54
C GLU A 137 21.32 6.51 17.38
N GLY A 138 22.17 5.65 16.81
CA GLY A 138 22.81 4.53 17.51
C GLY A 138 21.98 3.24 17.56
N HIS A 139 20.87 3.14 16.85
CA HIS A 139 19.98 1.95 16.80
C HIS A 139 20.38 0.98 15.68
N ALA A 140 21.56 0.36 15.78
CA ALA A 140 22.17 -0.45 14.72
C ALA A 140 21.29 -1.62 14.24
N GLU A 141 20.61 -2.33 15.14
CA GLU A 141 19.73 -3.45 14.79
C GLU A 141 18.47 -2.98 14.05
N ILE A 142 17.89 -1.84 14.44
CA ILE A 142 16.74 -1.24 13.75
C ILE A 142 17.17 -0.77 12.35
N SER A 143 18.32 -0.10 12.25
CA SER A 143 18.90 0.31 10.96
C SER A 143 19.07 -0.87 10.01
N LYS A 144 19.64 -1.98 10.51
CA LYS A 144 19.81 -3.21 9.73
C LYS A 144 18.47 -3.82 9.29
N MET A 145 17.50 -3.86 10.19
CA MET A 145 16.15 -4.36 9.89
C MET A 145 15.50 -3.53 8.76
N LEU A 146 15.52 -2.19 8.87
CA LEU A 146 14.97 -1.29 7.86
C LEU A 146 15.66 -1.48 6.50
N ALA A 147 17.00 -1.59 6.49
CA ALA A 147 17.75 -1.83 5.26
C ALA A 147 17.42 -3.20 4.60
N LEU A 148 17.10 -4.22 5.40
CA LEU A 148 16.69 -5.52 4.89
C LEU A 148 15.27 -5.48 4.33
N ILE A 149 14.34 -4.77 4.97
CA ILE A 149 12.99 -4.56 4.44
C ILE A 149 13.09 -3.84 3.08
N GLY A 150 13.85 -2.74 2.96
CA GLY A 150 14.04 -2.05 1.69
C GLY A 150 14.55 -2.95 0.55
N LYS A 151 15.29 -4.03 0.86
CA LYS A 151 15.67 -5.02 -0.15
C LYS A 151 14.51 -5.93 -0.56
N VAL A 152 13.58 -6.21 0.35
CA VAL A 152 12.37 -6.98 0.01
C VAL A 152 11.48 -6.17 -0.93
N GLU A 153 11.40 -4.85 -0.75
CA GLU A 153 10.59 -3.99 -1.61
C GLU A 153 11.12 -3.93 -3.07
N ILE A 154 12.42 -4.19 -3.28
CA ILE A 154 12.97 -4.41 -4.63
C ILE A 154 12.35 -5.64 -5.29
N GLU A 155 12.18 -6.74 -4.55
CA GLU A 155 11.56 -7.96 -5.09
C GLU A 155 10.06 -7.75 -5.37
N HIS A 156 9.34 -7.00 -4.52
CA HIS A 156 7.96 -6.61 -4.76
C HIS A 156 7.84 -5.74 -6.03
N GLU A 157 8.69 -4.73 -6.18
CA GLU A 157 8.74 -3.90 -7.38
C GLU A 157 8.95 -4.74 -8.64
N ASN A 158 9.96 -5.62 -8.63
CA ASN A 158 10.26 -6.51 -9.76
C ASN A 158 9.08 -7.42 -10.11
N MET A 159 8.41 -7.98 -9.10
CA MET A 159 7.21 -8.80 -9.27
C MET A 159 6.09 -7.99 -9.93
N TYR A 160 5.76 -6.79 -9.42
CA TYR A 160 4.70 -5.96 -10.01
C TYR A 160 5.04 -5.49 -11.43
N ARG A 161 6.30 -5.18 -11.73
CA ARG A 161 6.77 -4.85 -13.09
C ARG A 161 6.56 -6.01 -14.06
N MET A 162 6.92 -7.23 -13.65
CA MET A 162 6.70 -8.45 -14.44
C MET A 162 5.20 -8.68 -14.69
N LEU A 163 4.37 -8.57 -13.65
CA LEU A 163 2.91 -8.74 -13.77
C LEU A 163 2.31 -7.69 -14.70
N LYS A 164 2.71 -6.41 -14.57
CA LYS A 164 2.24 -5.34 -15.43
C LYS A 164 2.66 -5.56 -16.88
N GLN A 165 3.91 -5.91 -17.13
CA GLN A 165 4.40 -6.20 -18.50
C GLN A 165 3.62 -7.34 -19.14
N ARG A 166 3.33 -8.40 -18.39
CA ARG A 166 2.55 -9.54 -18.85
C ARG A 166 1.09 -9.15 -19.17
N LEU A 167 0.46 -8.37 -18.30
CA LEU A 167 -0.90 -7.86 -18.48
C LEU A 167 -1.00 -6.96 -19.70
N ASP A 168 -0.11 -5.97 -19.83
CA ASP A 168 -0.11 -4.99 -20.92
C ASP A 168 0.19 -5.67 -22.28
N ALA A 169 0.94 -6.78 -22.27
CA ALA A 169 1.16 -7.61 -23.46
C ALA A 169 0.00 -8.56 -23.80
N GLY A 170 -1.10 -8.57 -23.01
CA GLY A 170 -2.23 -9.48 -23.18
C GLY A 170 -1.87 -10.96 -22.93
N LYS A 171 -0.80 -11.20 -22.17
CA LYS A 171 -0.27 -12.56 -21.91
C LYS A 171 -0.71 -13.13 -20.56
N GLU A 172 -1.73 -12.57 -19.90
CA GLU A 172 -2.17 -13.07 -18.57
C GLU A 172 -2.65 -14.52 -18.63
N HIS A 173 -3.41 -14.86 -19.67
CA HIS A 173 -3.94 -16.20 -19.91
C HIS A 173 -3.31 -16.93 -21.12
N VAL A 174 -2.17 -16.44 -21.59
CA VAL A 174 -1.43 -17.00 -22.73
C VAL A 174 0.06 -17.01 -22.42
N SER A 175 0.76 -18.09 -22.84
CA SER A 175 2.21 -18.21 -22.73
C SER A 175 2.81 -18.61 -24.08
N ASP A 176 4.07 -18.24 -24.29
CA ASP A 176 4.84 -18.71 -25.45
C ASP A 176 5.27 -20.19 -25.28
N GLU A 177 5.37 -20.66 -24.02
CA GLU A 177 5.71 -22.01 -23.65
C GLU A 177 4.50 -22.76 -23.03
N GLU A 178 4.61 -24.08 -22.92
CA GLU A 178 3.62 -24.87 -22.18
C GLU A 178 3.74 -24.61 -20.68
N GLU A 179 2.64 -24.24 -20.05
CA GLU A 179 2.54 -23.98 -18.62
C GLU A 179 1.40 -24.76 -17.98
N GLU A 180 1.41 -24.84 -16.66
CA GLU A 180 0.32 -25.37 -15.88
C GLU A 180 -0.62 -24.25 -15.44
N TRP A 181 -1.89 -24.40 -15.77
CA TRP A 181 -2.98 -23.51 -15.44
C TRP A 181 -3.89 -24.19 -14.42
N ILE A 182 -4.27 -23.50 -13.35
CA ILE A 182 -5.15 -24.01 -12.32
C ILE A 182 -6.47 -23.25 -12.30
N CYS A 183 -7.58 -23.97 -12.17
CA CYS A 183 -8.86 -23.37 -11.82
C CYS A 183 -8.89 -23.10 -10.32
N GLU A 184 -8.94 -21.86 -9.90
CA GLU A 184 -8.93 -21.44 -8.49
C GLU A 184 -10.13 -21.90 -7.70
N GLU A 185 -11.24 -22.21 -8.40
CA GLU A 185 -12.47 -22.68 -7.75
C GLU A 185 -12.43 -24.18 -7.40
N CYS A 186 -11.94 -25.03 -8.32
CA CYS A 186 -12.03 -26.48 -8.12
C CYS A 186 -10.68 -27.22 -8.16
N GLY A 187 -9.59 -26.52 -8.39
CA GLY A 187 -8.23 -27.10 -8.41
C GLY A 187 -7.91 -27.89 -9.67
N HIS A 188 -8.79 -27.89 -10.72
CA HIS A 188 -8.47 -28.56 -11.99
C HIS A 188 -7.23 -27.96 -12.65
N ILE A 189 -6.25 -28.78 -12.98
CA ILE A 189 -5.02 -28.38 -13.65
C ILE A 189 -5.09 -28.76 -15.14
N HIS A 190 -4.71 -27.80 -15.99
CA HIS A 190 -4.57 -27.94 -17.42
C HIS A 190 -3.14 -27.56 -17.84
N ARG A 191 -2.54 -28.32 -18.77
CA ARG A 191 -1.24 -28.01 -19.40
C ARG A 191 -1.44 -27.49 -20.80
N GLY A 192 -0.77 -26.42 -21.15
CA GLY A 192 -0.81 -25.84 -22.50
C GLY A 192 -0.35 -24.40 -22.56
N LYS A 193 -0.30 -23.83 -23.75
CA LYS A 193 0.09 -22.44 -23.98
C LYS A 193 -1.00 -21.42 -23.64
N LYS A 194 -2.22 -21.87 -23.30
CA LYS A 194 -3.35 -20.99 -23.00
C LYS A 194 -4.16 -21.58 -21.84
N ALA A 195 -4.61 -20.73 -20.94
CA ALA A 195 -5.63 -21.08 -20.00
C ALA A 195 -6.95 -21.51 -20.67
N LEU A 196 -7.73 -22.33 -20.01
CA LEU A 196 -9.02 -22.76 -20.55
C LEU A 196 -10.06 -21.64 -20.45
N LYS A 197 -10.81 -21.39 -21.54
CA LYS A 197 -11.91 -20.42 -21.52
C LYS A 197 -13.01 -20.77 -20.53
N VAL A 198 -13.22 -22.07 -20.30
CA VAL A 198 -14.20 -22.62 -19.36
C VAL A 198 -13.60 -23.86 -18.73
N CYS A 199 -13.64 -23.97 -17.42
CA CYS A 199 -13.19 -25.14 -16.69
C CYS A 199 -14.06 -26.36 -17.05
N PRO A 200 -13.51 -27.50 -17.49
CA PRO A 200 -14.33 -28.67 -17.86
C PRO A 200 -15.01 -29.33 -16.67
N VAL A 201 -14.49 -29.12 -15.44
CA VAL A 201 -15.00 -29.72 -14.20
C VAL A 201 -16.15 -28.89 -13.62
N CYS A 202 -15.88 -27.63 -13.24
CA CYS A 202 -16.84 -26.79 -12.52
C CYS A 202 -17.52 -25.71 -13.35
N LYS A 203 -17.20 -25.60 -14.64
CA LYS A 203 -17.78 -24.66 -15.62
C LYS A 203 -17.52 -23.17 -15.32
N HIS A 204 -16.63 -22.84 -14.39
CA HIS A 204 -16.21 -21.46 -14.17
C HIS A 204 -15.43 -20.92 -15.37
N PRO A 205 -15.59 -19.62 -15.70
CA PRO A 205 -14.99 -19.01 -16.89
C PRO A 205 -13.49 -18.70 -16.71
N LEU A 206 -12.87 -18.10 -17.72
CA LEU A 206 -11.44 -17.83 -17.82
C LEU A 206 -10.89 -17.04 -16.61
N GLU A 207 -11.66 -16.15 -16.02
CA GLU A 207 -11.29 -15.31 -14.88
C GLU A 207 -10.94 -16.11 -13.61
N TYR A 208 -11.33 -17.39 -13.59
CA TYR A 208 -10.98 -18.34 -12.53
C TYR A 208 -9.74 -19.19 -12.86
N GLN A 209 -9.06 -18.91 -13.96
CA GLN A 209 -7.82 -19.62 -14.34
C GLN A 209 -6.60 -18.78 -13.99
N SER A 210 -5.62 -19.37 -13.35
CA SER A 210 -4.34 -18.74 -13.08
C SER A 210 -3.17 -19.66 -13.42
N ARG A 211 -1.95 -19.13 -13.48
CA ARG A 211 -0.73 -19.92 -13.64
C ARG A 211 -0.38 -20.60 -12.32
N LEU A 212 -0.18 -21.91 -12.33
CA LEU A 212 0.14 -22.67 -11.13
C LEU A 212 1.53 -22.27 -10.56
N ASN A 213 2.52 -22.04 -11.43
CA ASN A 213 3.89 -21.72 -11.03
C ASN A 213 4.17 -20.25 -10.73
N SER A 214 3.21 -19.35 -10.94
CA SER A 214 3.35 -17.93 -10.54
C SER A 214 3.15 -17.70 -9.03
N LYS A 215 2.90 -18.77 -8.29
CA LYS A 215 2.69 -18.75 -6.82
C LYS A 215 3.94 -19.13 -6.01
N LYS A 216 5.11 -19.20 -6.67
CA LYS A 216 6.40 -19.45 -5.98
C LYS A 216 7.20 -18.19 -5.86
#